data_429904f874c3731bccf8c2b9008d52dc
#
_entry.id   429904f874c3731bccf8c2b9008d52dc
#
_cell.length_a   1.000
_cell.length_b   1.000
_cell.length_c   1.000
_cell.angle_alpha   90.00
_cell.angle_beta   90.00
_cell.angle_gamma   90.00
#
_symmetry.space_group_name_H-M   'P 1'
#
loop_
_entity.id
_entity.type
_entity.pdbx_description
1 polymer ?
#
loop_
_entity_poly.entity_id
_entity_poly.type
_entity_poly.pdbx_seq_one_letter_code
_entity_poly.pdbx_strand_id
1 'polypeptide(L)'
;FAQEGVHSREHRKYNRVLCELRGYSQEKMEARTEKLVQKGKKKMSRKAQLAATCGVEHLTAILASKILNGWMLSDAPRQIRDLWEWHSAEELEHKSVAFDVYTQVGGNYKARKLTLRIFTVHFMLDLLANTFYMLRKDKKLWKLSTLQSGFNFLFAKRGVFRELRSDYLSYFDPDFHPWDDDNRDLLARWQPPKAA
;
A
#
# COMPACT_ATOMS: atom_id res chain seq x y z
N PHE A 1 -1.49 -17.33 -0.26
CA PHE A 1 -1.54 -17.27 -1.74
C PHE A 1 -2.96 -17.13 -2.29
N ALA A 2 -3.99 -17.69 -1.64
CA ALA A 2 -5.38 -17.56 -2.11
C ALA A 2 -5.90 -16.13 -1.90
N GLN A 3 -5.63 -15.52 -0.75
CA GLN A 3 -6.05 -14.15 -0.41
C GLN A 3 -5.49 -13.12 -1.40
N GLU A 4 -4.19 -13.16 -1.71
CA GLU A 4 -3.57 -12.27 -2.68
C GLU A 4 -4.19 -12.36 -4.09
N GLY A 5 -4.62 -13.57 -4.48
CA GLY A 5 -5.36 -13.77 -5.71
C GLY A 5 -6.72 -13.08 -5.70
N VAL A 6 -7.40 -13.09 -4.56
CA VAL A 6 -8.69 -12.40 -4.35
C VAL A 6 -8.47 -10.88 -4.34
N HIS A 7 -7.49 -10.37 -3.60
CA HIS A 7 -7.10 -8.95 -3.59
C HIS A 7 -6.88 -8.43 -5.01
N SER A 8 -6.00 -9.11 -5.75
CA SER A 8 -5.67 -8.74 -7.14
C SER A 8 -6.91 -8.71 -8.05
N ARG A 9 -7.87 -9.62 -7.86
CA ARG A 9 -9.11 -9.65 -8.64
C ARG A 9 -10.02 -8.48 -8.29
N GLU A 10 -10.26 -8.22 -7.01
CA GLU A 10 -11.18 -7.17 -6.56
C GLU A 10 -10.60 -5.77 -6.88
N HIS A 11 -9.30 -5.55 -6.68
CA HIS A 11 -8.65 -4.30 -7.09
C HIS A 11 -8.72 -4.08 -8.60
N ARG A 12 -8.54 -5.11 -9.41
CA ARG A 12 -8.64 -5.02 -10.86
C ARG A 12 -10.06 -4.68 -11.31
N LYS A 13 -11.06 -5.25 -10.63
CA LYS A 13 -12.48 -4.93 -10.86
C LYS A 13 -12.77 -3.46 -10.51
N TYR A 14 -12.32 -3.01 -9.33
CA TYR A 14 -12.44 -1.62 -8.90
C TYR A 14 -11.78 -0.66 -9.89
N ASN A 15 -10.52 -0.91 -10.25
CA ASN A 15 -9.77 -0.08 -11.19
C ASN A 15 -10.45 0.00 -12.55
N ARG A 16 -10.99 -1.12 -13.05
CA ARG A 16 -11.72 -1.14 -14.32
C ARG A 16 -12.94 -0.22 -14.27
N VAL A 17 -13.79 -0.38 -13.27
CA VAL A 17 -14.98 0.46 -13.10
C VAL A 17 -14.63 1.93 -12.98
N LEU A 18 -13.62 2.26 -12.16
CA LEU A 18 -13.12 3.63 -12.02
C LEU A 18 -12.63 4.21 -13.36
N CYS A 19 -11.85 3.44 -14.10
CA CYS A 19 -11.31 3.84 -15.39
C CYS A 19 -12.41 4.08 -16.43
N GLU A 20 -13.40 3.19 -16.50
CA GLU A 20 -14.56 3.32 -17.39
C GLU A 20 -15.38 4.58 -17.06
N LEU A 21 -15.69 4.81 -15.78
CA LEU A 21 -16.48 5.96 -15.34
C LEU A 21 -15.77 7.32 -15.55
N ARG A 22 -14.43 7.33 -15.46
CA ARG A 22 -13.64 8.57 -15.50
C ARG A 22 -12.88 8.78 -16.80
N GLY A 23 -12.94 7.83 -17.74
CA GLY A 23 -12.19 7.88 -19.00
C GLY A 23 -10.69 7.76 -18.81
N TYR A 24 -10.23 7.05 -17.77
CA TYR A 24 -8.82 6.74 -17.56
C TYR A 24 -8.42 5.48 -18.35
N SER A 25 -7.11 5.32 -18.60
CA SER A 25 -6.56 4.08 -19.18
C SER A 25 -5.95 3.24 -18.08
N GLN A 26 -6.57 2.12 -17.75
CA GLN A 26 -6.05 1.16 -16.76
C GLN A 26 -4.67 0.66 -17.17
N GLU A 27 -4.48 0.32 -18.46
CA GLU A 27 -3.19 -0.13 -18.99
C GLU A 27 -2.05 0.87 -18.71
N LYS A 28 -2.29 2.18 -18.93
CA LYS A 28 -1.29 3.22 -18.65
C LYS A 28 -0.98 3.33 -17.16
N MET A 29 -1.97 3.16 -16.31
CA MET A 29 -1.81 3.26 -14.85
C MET A 29 -1.04 2.07 -14.29
N GLU A 30 -1.27 0.87 -14.81
CA GLU A 30 -0.66 -0.37 -14.33
C GLU A 30 0.71 -0.67 -14.97
N ALA A 31 0.98 -0.14 -16.17
CA ALA A 31 2.15 -0.49 -16.99
C ALA A 31 3.50 -0.31 -16.29
N ARG A 32 3.63 0.67 -15.40
CA ARG A 32 4.88 0.97 -14.70
C ARG A 32 5.16 -0.07 -13.61
N THR A 33 4.16 -0.36 -12.78
CA THR A 33 4.23 -1.39 -11.74
C THR A 33 4.48 -2.75 -12.36
N GLU A 34 3.77 -3.10 -13.43
CA GLU A 34 3.94 -4.37 -14.13
C GLU A 34 5.37 -4.55 -14.67
N LYS A 35 5.93 -3.52 -15.33
CA LYS A 35 7.33 -3.53 -15.79
C LYS A 35 8.32 -3.73 -14.64
N LEU A 36 8.09 -3.09 -13.49
CA LEU A 36 8.93 -3.23 -12.30
C LEU A 36 8.89 -4.66 -11.76
N VAL A 37 7.70 -5.23 -11.62
CA VAL A 37 7.49 -6.61 -11.16
C VAL A 37 8.17 -7.61 -12.09
N GLN A 38 7.98 -7.48 -13.41
CA GLN A 38 8.61 -8.36 -14.40
C GLN A 38 10.13 -8.25 -14.38
N LYS A 39 10.67 -7.03 -14.22
CA LYS A 39 12.11 -6.81 -14.08
C LYS A 39 12.65 -7.47 -12.81
N GLY A 40 11.93 -7.34 -11.69
CA GLY A 40 12.29 -7.97 -10.41
C GLY A 40 12.33 -9.49 -10.55
N LYS A 41 11.27 -10.10 -11.09
CA LYS A 41 11.19 -11.54 -11.31
C LYS A 41 12.34 -12.09 -12.17
N LYS A 42 12.78 -11.33 -13.19
CA LYS A 42 13.86 -11.75 -14.09
C LYS A 42 15.26 -11.52 -13.55
N LYS A 43 15.48 -10.49 -12.75
CA LYS A 43 16.84 -10.03 -12.38
C LYS A 43 17.22 -10.26 -10.92
N MET A 44 16.26 -10.47 -10.04
CA MET A 44 16.51 -10.64 -8.61
C MET A 44 16.55 -12.11 -8.23
N SER A 45 17.47 -12.48 -7.33
CA SER A 45 17.45 -13.80 -6.69
C SER A 45 16.16 -13.99 -5.88
N ARG A 46 15.75 -15.23 -5.63
CA ARG A 46 14.55 -15.53 -4.82
C ARG A 46 14.61 -14.87 -3.43
N LYS A 47 15.79 -14.88 -2.79
CA LYS A 47 15.99 -14.21 -1.50
C LYS A 47 15.82 -12.69 -1.59
N ALA A 48 16.28 -12.06 -2.68
CA ALA A 48 16.09 -10.63 -2.89
C ALA A 48 14.64 -10.28 -3.23
N GLN A 49 13.92 -11.15 -3.95
CA GLN A 49 12.48 -10.99 -4.16
C GLN A 49 11.72 -11.08 -2.85
N LEU A 50 12.06 -12.04 -1.99
CA LEU A 50 11.45 -12.17 -0.66
C LEU A 50 11.74 -10.94 0.22
N ALA A 51 12.96 -10.40 0.19
CA ALA A 51 13.28 -9.14 0.87
C ALA A 51 12.43 -7.96 0.36
N ALA A 52 12.16 -7.91 -0.95
CA ALA A 52 11.26 -6.90 -1.51
C ALA A 52 9.82 -7.11 -1.06
N THR A 53 9.33 -8.37 -1.01
CA THR A 53 8.02 -8.70 -0.45
C THR A 53 7.88 -8.23 1.00
N CYS A 54 8.88 -8.46 1.86
CA CYS A 54 8.87 -7.94 3.24
C CYS A 54 8.69 -6.41 3.28
N GLY A 55 9.32 -5.68 2.36
CA GLY A 55 9.16 -4.23 2.28
C GLY A 55 7.78 -3.79 1.80
N VAL A 56 7.17 -4.54 0.86
CA VAL A 56 5.79 -4.31 0.41
C VAL A 56 4.81 -4.55 1.55
N GLU A 57 4.87 -5.72 2.17
CA GLU A 57 4.03 -6.11 3.31
C GLU A 57 4.10 -5.09 4.47
N HIS A 58 5.29 -4.56 4.74
CA HIS A 58 5.42 -3.51 5.75
C HIS A 58 4.68 -2.23 5.35
N LEU A 59 4.80 -1.76 4.11
CA LEU A 59 4.10 -0.57 3.64
C LEU A 59 2.59 -0.77 3.60
N THR A 60 2.11 -1.93 3.15
CA THR A 60 0.67 -2.24 3.14
C THR A 60 0.13 -2.35 4.55
N ALA A 61 0.85 -2.97 5.49
CA ALA A 61 0.44 -3.10 6.89
C ALA A 61 0.31 -1.74 7.60
N ILE A 62 1.27 -0.81 7.43
CA ILE A 62 1.15 0.53 8.04
C ILE A 62 -0.01 1.34 7.45
N LEU A 63 -0.29 1.23 6.15
CA LEU A 63 -1.45 1.85 5.52
C LEU A 63 -2.76 1.21 6.00
N ALA A 64 -2.79 -0.12 6.07
CA ALA A 64 -3.92 -0.90 6.56
C ALA A 64 -4.31 -0.53 8.00
N SER A 65 -3.31 -0.40 8.89
CA SER A 65 -3.50 0.07 10.27
C SER A 65 -4.18 1.45 10.32
N LYS A 66 -3.78 2.39 9.44
CA LYS A 66 -4.38 3.73 9.38
C LYS A 66 -5.80 3.72 8.79
N ILE A 67 -6.09 2.83 7.85
CA ILE A 67 -7.44 2.66 7.30
C ILE A 67 -8.38 2.09 8.37
N LEU A 68 -8.01 1.00 9.03
CA LEU A 68 -8.83 0.38 10.08
C LEU A 68 -9.00 1.26 11.32
N ASN A 69 -8.04 2.14 11.60
CA ASN A 69 -8.15 3.13 12.67
C ASN A 69 -9.01 4.36 12.29
N GLY A 70 -9.58 4.38 11.08
CA GLY A 70 -10.48 5.44 10.62
C GLY A 70 -9.78 6.77 10.26
N TRP A 71 -8.45 6.81 10.21
CA TRP A 71 -7.73 8.02 9.81
C TRP A 71 -7.84 8.30 8.29
N MET A 72 -7.92 7.25 7.49
CA MET A 72 -8.13 7.34 6.04
C MET A 72 -9.55 6.88 5.70
N LEU A 73 -10.08 7.38 4.60
CA LEU A 73 -11.35 6.95 3.99
C LEU A 73 -12.63 7.25 4.83
N SER A 74 -12.55 8.04 5.91
CA SER A 74 -13.73 8.40 6.71
C SER A 74 -14.86 9.01 5.87
N ASP A 75 -14.51 9.80 4.85
CA ASP A 75 -15.45 10.50 3.97
C ASP A 75 -15.73 9.75 2.66
N ALA A 76 -15.17 8.54 2.49
CA ALA A 76 -15.40 7.74 1.31
C ALA A 76 -16.80 7.07 1.31
N PRO A 77 -17.41 6.84 0.15
CA PRO A 77 -18.63 6.04 0.06
C PRO A 77 -18.45 4.67 0.73
N ARG A 78 -19.54 4.17 1.35
CA ARG A 78 -19.51 2.93 2.14
C ARG A 78 -18.89 1.76 1.39
N GLN A 79 -19.28 1.54 0.13
CA GLN A 79 -18.78 0.41 -0.66
C GLN A 79 -17.25 0.46 -0.85
N ILE A 80 -16.68 1.68 -0.96
CA ILE A 80 -15.24 1.88 -1.08
C ILE A 80 -14.56 1.61 0.27
N ARG A 81 -15.13 2.11 1.37
CA ARG A 81 -14.62 1.81 2.70
C ARG A 81 -14.63 0.32 2.99
N ASP A 82 -15.77 -0.35 2.77
CA ASP A 82 -15.93 -1.78 3.01
C ASP A 82 -14.87 -2.61 2.27
N LEU A 83 -14.57 -2.24 1.00
CA LEU A 83 -13.53 -2.90 0.21
C LEU A 83 -12.13 -2.73 0.83
N TRP A 84 -11.78 -1.48 1.18
CA TRP A 84 -10.45 -1.18 1.69
C TRP A 84 -10.25 -1.62 3.14
N GLU A 85 -11.30 -1.57 3.98
CA GLU A 85 -11.25 -2.09 5.35
C GLU A 85 -11.11 -3.62 5.35
N TRP A 86 -11.84 -4.32 4.47
CA TRP A 86 -11.68 -5.76 4.28
C TRP A 86 -10.24 -6.12 3.86
N HIS A 87 -9.73 -5.47 2.82
CA HIS A 87 -8.36 -5.68 2.36
C HIS A 87 -7.34 -5.38 3.47
N SER A 88 -7.54 -4.27 4.18
CA SER A 88 -6.66 -3.87 5.29
C SER A 88 -6.64 -4.87 6.44
N ALA A 89 -7.77 -5.50 6.76
CA ALA A 89 -7.81 -6.54 7.78
C ALA A 89 -6.97 -7.76 7.36
N GLU A 90 -7.12 -8.22 6.12
CA GLU A 90 -6.33 -9.34 5.60
C GLU A 90 -4.83 -9.02 5.53
N GLU A 91 -4.44 -7.78 5.15
CA GLU A 91 -3.04 -7.34 5.18
C GLU A 91 -2.42 -7.37 6.59
N LEU A 92 -3.18 -6.99 7.61
CA LEU A 92 -2.70 -7.07 9.00
C LEU A 92 -2.58 -8.51 9.51
N GLU A 93 -3.45 -9.42 9.07
CA GLU A 93 -3.40 -10.83 9.47
C GLU A 93 -2.10 -11.51 9.04
N HIS A 94 -1.60 -11.19 7.85
CA HIS A 94 -0.42 -11.86 7.30
C HIS A 94 0.86 -11.00 7.22
N LYS A 95 0.88 -9.84 7.83
CA LYS A 95 1.99 -8.86 7.76
C LYS A 95 3.37 -9.40 8.15
N SER A 96 3.46 -10.48 8.94
CA SER A 96 4.74 -11.07 9.33
C SER A 96 5.18 -12.24 8.47
N VAL A 97 4.29 -12.84 7.67
CA VAL A 97 4.56 -14.11 6.98
C VAL A 97 5.81 -14.05 6.12
N ALA A 98 5.93 -13.03 5.26
CA ALA A 98 7.12 -12.89 4.40
C ALA A 98 8.37 -12.58 5.23
N PHE A 99 8.24 -11.80 6.30
CA PHE A 99 9.34 -11.43 7.18
C PHE A 99 9.90 -12.65 7.94
N ASP A 100 9.02 -13.50 8.49
CA ASP A 100 9.40 -14.71 9.22
C ASP A 100 10.13 -15.70 8.31
N VAL A 101 9.59 -15.93 7.11
CA VAL A 101 10.25 -16.77 6.10
C VAL A 101 11.61 -16.18 5.70
N TYR A 102 11.69 -14.86 5.50
CA TYR A 102 12.96 -14.20 5.16
C TYR A 102 14.03 -14.39 6.23
N THR A 103 13.63 -14.27 7.50
CA THR A 103 14.52 -14.48 8.63
C THR A 103 14.98 -15.94 8.72
N GLN A 104 14.05 -16.90 8.59
CA GLN A 104 14.36 -18.34 8.62
C GLN A 104 15.34 -18.78 7.53
N VAL A 105 15.28 -18.21 6.32
CA VAL A 105 16.21 -18.52 5.24
C VAL A 105 17.53 -17.74 5.34
N GLY A 106 17.82 -17.12 6.47
CA GLY A 106 19.02 -16.33 6.69
C GLY A 106 19.02 -15.03 5.89
N GLY A 107 17.94 -14.28 5.98
CA GLY A 107 17.78 -12.98 5.36
C GLY A 107 18.81 -11.96 5.88
N ASN A 108 19.25 -11.05 5.01
CA ASN A 108 20.26 -10.05 5.34
C ASN A 108 19.60 -8.70 5.66
N TYR A 109 19.90 -8.14 6.84
CA TYR A 109 19.38 -6.85 7.30
C TYR A 109 19.65 -5.69 6.31
N LYS A 110 20.87 -5.62 5.72
CA LYS A 110 21.20 -4.57 4.75
C LYS A 110 20.35 -4.69 3.48
N ALA A 111 20.14 -5.92 3.00
CA ALA A 111 19.28 -6.18 1.84
C ALA A 111 17.82 -5.83 2.14
N ARG A 112 17.29 -6.18 3.33
CA ARG A 112 15.94 -5.84 3.78
C ARG A 112 15.71 -4.32 3.74
N LYS A 113 16.61 -3.53 4.31
CA LYS A 113 16.54 -2.06 4.29
C LYS A 113 16.62 -1.47 2.87
N LEU A 114 17.54 -1.99 2.06
CA LEU A 114 17.74 -1.49 0.71
C LEU A 114 16.51 -1.73 -0.15
N THR A 115 15.92 -2.93 -0.08
CA THR A 115 14.72 -3.26 -0.86
C THR A 115 13.53 -2.41 -0.46
N LEU A 116 13.29 -2.15 0.84
CA LEU A 116 12.24 -1.24 1.28
C LEU A 116 12.45 0.18 0.67
N ARG A 117 13.67 0.73 0.78
CA ARG A 117 13.95 2.08 0.23
C ARG A 117 13.70 2.15 -1.27
N ILE A 118 14.20 1.16 -2.03
CA ILE A 118 14.00 1.09 -3.48
C ILE A 118 12.51 0.99 -3.81
N PHE A 119 11.80 0.10 -3.11
CA PHE A 119 10.37 -0.07 -3.32
C PHE A 119 9.60 1.21 -2.98
N THR A 120 9.89 1.84 -1.84
CA THR A 120 9.24 3.11 -1.45
C THR A 120 9.41 4.19 -2.51
N VAL A 121 10.61 4.36 -3.07
CA VAL A 121 10.84 5.33 -4.14
C VAL A 121 10.00 5.01 -5.38
N HIS A 122 9.99 3.75 -5.82
CA HIS A 122 9.19 3.34 -6.98
C HIS A 122 7.69 3.50 -6.73
N PHE A 123 7.22 3.11 -5.55
CA PHE A 123 5.83 3.28 -5.14
C PHE A 123 5.40 4.75 -5.15
N MET A 124 6.22 5.64 -4.57
CA MET A 124 5.95 7.08 -4.57
C MET A 124 5.94 7.67 -5.97
N LEU A 125 6.89 7.28 -6.83
CA LEU A 125 6.93 7.75 -8.22
C LEU A 125 5.70 7.27 -9.01
N ASP A 126 5.26 6.04 -8.79
CA ASP A 126 4.07 5.50 -9.45
C ASP A 126 2.79 6.17 -8.96
N LEU A 127 2.66 6.34 -7.65
CA LEU A 127 1.55 7.06 -7.02
C LEU A 127 1.44 8.50 -7.54
N LEU A 128 2.55 9.24 -7.56
CA LEU A 128 2.59 10.61 -8.06
C LEU A 128 2.24 10.69 -9.54
N ALA A 129 2.78 9.79 -10.36
CA ALA A 129 2.51 9.77 -11.79
C ALA A 129 1.04 9.44 -12.10
N ASN A 130 0.46 8.47 -11.38
CA ASN A 130 -0.95 8.12 -11.55
C ASN A 130 -1.86 9.25 -11.04
N THR A 131 -1.55 9.86 -9.90
CA THR A 131 -2.28 11.03 -9.39
C THR A 131 -2.22 12.18 -10.39
N PHE A 132 -1.04 12.50 -10.92
CA PHE A 132 -0.88 13.54 -11.93
C PHE A 132 -1.69 13.24 -13.20
N TYR A 133 -1.65 11.99 -13.67
CA TYR A 133 -2.42 11.55 -14.84
C TYR A 133 -3.92 11.72 -14.62
N MET A 134 -4.46 11.26 -13.49
CA MET A 134 -5.87 11.37 -13.13
C MET A 134 -6.31 12.83 -13.01
N LEU A 135 -5.57 13.66 -12.27
CA LEU A 135 -5.87 15.09 -12.10
C LEU A 135 -5.84 15.86 -13.42
N ARG A 136 -4.91 15.50 -14.33
CA ARG A 136 -4.85 16.10 -15.68
C ARG A 136 -6.08 15.72 -16.49
N LYS A 137 -6.50 14.45 -16.47
CA LYS A 137 -7.70 13.98 -17.17
C LYS A 137 -8.96 14.66 -16.65
N ASP A 138 -9.06 14.84 -15.34
CA ASP A 138 -10.16 15.53 -14.68
C ASP A 138 -10.13 17.06 -14.82
N LYS A 139 -9.12 17.63 -15.50
CA LYS A 139 -8.91 19.09 -15.63
C LYS A 139 -8.83 19.80 -14.26
N LYS A 140 -8.31 19.11 -13.24
CA LYS A 140 -8.20 19.62 -11.87
C LYS A 140 -6.74 19.91 -11.45
N LEU A 141 -5.75 19.54 -12.26
CA LEU A 141 -4.33 19.59 -11.91
C LEU A 141 -3.87 20.97 -11.41
N TRP A 142 -4.31 22.04 -12.07
CA TRP A 142 -3.89 23.40 -11.76
C TRP A 142 -4.91 24.20 -10.93
N LYS A 143 -5.93 23.55 -10.38
CA LYS A 143 -6.86 24.23 -9.49
C LYS A 143 -6.20 24.45 -8.13
N LEU A 144 -6.22 25.68 -7.64
CA LEU A 144 -5.62 26.08 -6.35
C LEU A 144 -6.16 25.20 -5.19
N SER A 145 -7.47 24.93 -5.19
CA SER A 145 -8.09 24.03 -4.20
C SER A 145 -7.51 22.62 -4.21
N THR A 146 -7.20 22.07 -5.40
CA THR A 146 -6.58 20.75 -5.53
C THR A 146 -5.16 20.75 -4.99
N LEU A 147 -4.38 21.79 -5.32
CA LEU A 147 -3.00 21.92 -4.83
C LEU A 147 -2.97 22.08 -3.30
N GLN A 148 -3.85 22.93 -2.76
CA GLN A 148 -3.97 23.13 -1.32
C GLN A 148 -4.41 21.85 -0.59
N SER A 149 -5.41 21.14 -1.11
CA SER A 149 -5.86 19.86 -0.54
C SER A 149 -4.76 18.81 -0.59
N GLY A 150 -4.04 18.70 -1.70
CA GLY A 150 -2.90 17.78 -1.83
C GLY A 150 -1.77 18.11 -0.86
N PHE A 151 -1.42 19.39 -0.73
CA PHE A 151 -0.41 19.83 0.23
C PHE A 151 -0.83 19.50 1.67
N ASN A 152 -2.07 19.82 2.06
CA ASN A 152 -2.59 19.53 3.38
C ASN A 152 -2.62 18.01 3.66
N PHE A 153 -3.05 17.21 2.68
CA PHE A 153 -3.06 15.75 2.80
C PHE A 153 -1.67 15.18 3.07
N LEU A 154 -0.64 15.73 2.44
CA LEU A 154 0.73 15.23 2.60
C LEU A 154 1.44 15.80 3.83
N PHE A 155 1.31 17.11 4.11
CA PHE A 155 2.21 17.84 5.00
C PHE A 155 1.55 18.50 6.21
N ALA A 156 0.22 18.54 6.30
CA ALA A 156 -0.46 19.11 7.47
C ALA A 156 -0.08 18.39 8.78
N LYS A 157 -0.55 18.90 9.92
CA LYS A 157 -0.29 18.31 11.25
C LYS A 157 -0.69 16.84 11.35
N ARG A 158 -1.77 16.44 10.65
CA ARG A 158 -2.23 15.07 10.48
C ARG A 158 -2.03 14.58 9.03
N GLY A 159 -0.95 15.02 8.37
CA GLY A 159 -0.66 14.63 6.99
C GLY A 159 0.08 13.31 6.92
N VAL A 160 0.01 12.66 5.76
CA VAL A 160 0.53 11.31 5.49
C VAL A 160 1.97 11.14 5.96
N PHE A 161 2.86 12.08 5.63
CA PHE A 161 4.28 11.96 6.01
C PHE A 161 4.52 11.96 7.52
N ARG A 162 3.69 12.65 8.30
CA ARG A 162 3.83 12.66 9.76
C ARG A 162 3.21 11.43 10.39
N GLU A 163 2.03 11.03 9.92
CA GLU A 163 1.29 9.90 10.46
C GLU A 163 1.97 8.53 10.18
N LEU A 164 2.69 8.42 9.06
CA LEU A 164 3.37 7.17 8.70
C LEU A 164 4.85 7.12 9.08
N ARG A 165 5.44 8.23 9.53
CA ARG A 165 6.90 8.34 9.72
C ARG A 165 7.44 7.36 10.75
N SER A 166 6.84 7.29 11.94
CA SER A 166 7.29 6.40 13.01
C SER A 166 7.28 4.95 12.58
N ASP A 167 6.15 4.53 12.03
CA ASP A 167 5.89 3.15 11.63
C ASP A 167 6.81 2.75 10.47
N TYR A 168 7.01 3.65 9.50
CA TYR A 168 7.97 3.44 8.42
C TYR A 168 9.41 3.32 8.92
N LEU A 169 9.81 4.13 9.90
CA LEU A 169 11.17 4.14 10.43
C LEU A 169 11.46 2.94 11.33
N SER A 170 10.48 2.35 11.99
CA SER A 170 10.65 1.15 12.82
C SER A 170 11.28 -0.01 12.05
N TYR A 171 10.95 -0.16 10.76
CA TYR A 171 11.52 -1.20 9.91
C TYR A 171 13.05 -1.17 9.79
N PHE A 172 13.65 -0.01 10.08
CA PHE A 172 15.11 0.16 10.03
C PHE A 172 15.81 -0.22 11.34
N ASP A 173 15.08 -0.67 12.34
CA ASP A 173 15.65 -1.29 13.52
C ASP A 173 16.21 -2.68 13.15
N PRO A 174 17.44 -3.04 13.59
CA PRO A 174 17.98 -4.38 13.40
C PRO A 174 17.09 -5.47 13.99
N ASP A 175 16.50 -5.21 15.15
CA ASP A 175 15.68 -6.16 15.91
C ASP A 175 14.18 -6.09 15.58
N PHE A 176 13.80 -5.24 14.59
CA PHE A 176 12.42 -5.06 14.16
C PHE A 176 11.73 -6.38 13.81
N HIS A 177 10.52 -6.54 14.33
CA HIS A 177 9.56 -7.54 13.87
C HIS A 177 8.20 -6.89 13.55
N PRO A 178 7.45 -7.33 12.51
CA PRO A 178 6.15 -6.72 12.16
C PRO A 178 5.11 -6.70 13.29
N TRP A 179 5.20 -7.62 14.24
CA TRP A 179 4.32 -7.66 15.42
C TRP A 179 4.78 -6.81 16.61
N ASP A 180 5.88 -6.06 16.49
CA ASP A 180 6.26 -5.05 17.49
C ASP A 180 5.20 -3.93 17.55
N ASP A 181 4.52 -3.66 16.43
CA ASP A 181 3.27 -2.90 16.38
C ASP A 181 2.09 -3.85 16.52
N ASP A 182 1.64 -4.08 17.77
CA ASP A 182 0.52 -4.96 18.07
C ASP A 182 -0.81 -4.27 17.77
N ASN A 183 -1.36 -4.57 16.61
CA ASN A 183 -2.65 -4.05 16.15
C ASN A 183 -3.74 -5.12 16.04
N ARG A 184 -3.64 -6.21 16.84
CA ARG A 184 -4.67 -7.26 16.95
C ARG A 184 -6.01 -6.73 17.46
N ASP A 185 -6.00 -5.65 18.22
CA ASP A 185 -7.20 -4.94 18.66
C ASP A 185 -7.98 -4.29 17.50
N LEU A 186 -7.30 -3.86 16.45
CA LEU A 186 -7.97 -3.37 15.22
C LEU A 186 -8.67 -4.51 14.50
N LEU A 187 -8.02 -5.66 14.38
CA LEU A 187 -8.61 -6.86 13.80
C LEU A 187 -9.82 -7.35 14.61
N ALA A 188 -9.72 -7.36 15.94
CA ALA A 188 -10.80 -7.80 16.81
C ALA A 188 -12.04 -6.88 16.73
N ARG A 189 -11.86 -5.61 16.45
CA ARG A 189 -12.96 -4.63 16.29
C ARG A 189 -13.55 -4.62 14.88
N TRP A 190 -12.79 -5.04 13.90
CA TRP A 190 -13.26 -5.10 12.53
C TRP A 190 -14.31 -6.21 12.34
N GLN A 191 -15.40 -5.91 11.67
CA GLN A 191 -16.43 -6.88 11.33
C GLN A 191 -16.57 -6.93 9.81
N PRO A 192 -16.52 -8.14 9.20
CA PRO A 192 -16.71 -8.26 7.77
C PRO A 192 -18.05 -7.67 7.36
N PRO A 193 -18.13 -7.02 6.18
CA PRO A 193 -19.40 -6.53 5.66
C PRO A 193 -20.40 -7.68 5.60
N LYS A 194 -21.62 -7.44 6.07
CA LYS A 194 -22.71 -8.43 5.93
C LYS A 194 -22.90 -8.72 4.45
N ALA A 195 -22.87 -9.99 4.07
CA ALA A 195 -23.20 -10.42 2.72
C ALA A 195 -24.57 -9.85 2.34
N ALA A 196 -24.65 -9.12 1.23
CA ALA A 196 -25.89 -8.58 0.70
C ALA A 196 -26.70 -9.68 0.01
#